data_fbfe3bfd19265b0f6294abde7cb0f765
#
_entry.id   fbfe3bfd19265b0f6294abde7cb0f765
#
_cell.length_a   1.000
_cell.length_b   1.000
_cell.length_c   1.000
_cell.angle_alpha   90.00
_cell.angle_beta   90.00
_cell.angle_gamma   90.00
#
_symmetry.space_group_name_H-M   'P 1'
#
loop_
_entity.id
_entity.type
_entity.pdbx_description
1 polymer ?
#
loop_
_entity_poly.entity_id
_entity_poly.type
_entity_poly.pdbx_seq_one_letter_code
_entity_poly.pdbx_strand_id
1 'polypeptide(L)'
;MYKRQVIGWLFVAALMALFGLYFYVYNLRQGYPYLYYTLSAITIIFMIAVPILTMRSFAEDRKNKTDQLMLTAPVPVAKVVLGKYLAMLAVFTVDIAVFCVTPLILRAFGTIPMGESYIAILAFWLYGAASIAVGMFISALTESQVIAAVLTFVVLFISYMMQSLTGLISSDGNWLTKTVSYTHLRAHETKANL
;
A
#
# COMPACT_ATOMS: atom_id res chain seq x y z
N MET A 1 6.25 24.60 -7.47
CA MET A 1 5.90 24.02 -6.14
C MET A 1 4.45 23.50 -6.07
N TYR A 2 3.45 24.20 -6.56
CA TYR A 2 2.02 23.82 -6.47
C TYR A 2 1.67 22.44 -7.08
N LYS A 3 2.25 22.06 -8.21
CA LYS A 3 1.87 20.79 -8.89
C LYS A 3 2.18 19.51 -8.10
N ARG A 4 3.20 19.50 -7.23
CA ARG A 4 3.55 18.32 -6.42
C ARG A 4 2.56 18.13 -5.25
N GLN A 5 2.10 19.24 -4.65
CA GLN A 5 1.09 19.18 -3.58
C GLN A 5 -0.26 18.66 -4.09
N VAL A 6 -0.68 19.07 -5.29
CA VAL A 6 -1.95 18.65 -5.89
C VAL A 6 -2.03 17.13 -6.06
N ILE A 7 -0.94 16.47 -6.44
CA ILE A 7 -0.94 15.01 -6.66
C ILE A 7 -1.08 14.25 -5.34
N GLY A 8 -0.41 14.70 -4.27
CA GLY A 8 -0.57 14.09 -2.94
C GLY A 8 -2.01 14.22 -2.43
N TRP A 9 -2.60 15.40 -2.55
CA TRP A 9 -4.00 15.63 -2.18
C TRP A 9 -4.99 14.85 -3.04
N LEU A 10 -4.72 14.73 -4.34
CA LEU A 10 -5.54 13.93 -5.25
C LEU A 10 -5.46 12.43 -4.86
N PHE A 11 -4.28 11.94 -4.50
CA PHE A 11 -4.08 10.57 -4.02
C PHE A 11 -4.91 10.30 -2.76
N VAL A 12 -4.78 11.17 -1.73
CA VAL A 12 -5.54 11.07 -0.48
C VAL A 12 -7.05 11.10 -0.77
N ALA A 13 -7.51 12.08 -1.55
CA ALA A 13 -8.94 12.22 -1.86
C ALA A 13 -9.48 11.00 -2.61
N ALA A 14 -8.76 10.50 -3.61
CA ALA A 14 -9.17 9.33 -4.39
C ALA A 14 -9.21 8.06 -3.53
N LEU A 15 -8.19 7.85 -2.69
CA LEU A 15 -8.10 6.68 -1.84
C LEU A 15 -9.17 6.70 -0.75
N MET A 16 -9.43 7.85 -0.13
CA MET A 16 -10.52 8.04 0.82
C MET A 16 -11.91 7.84 0.20
N ALA A 17 -12.15 8.40 -0.99
CA ALA A 17 -13.43 8.25 -1.68
C ALA A 17 -13.72 6.78 -2.01
N LEU A 18 -12.72 6.07 -2.53
CA LEU A 18 -12.85 4.64 -2.85
C LEU A 18 -12.99 3.78 -1.60
N PHE A 19 -12.22 4.07 -0.54
CA PHE A 19 -12.39 3.40 0.75
C PHE A 19 -13.80 3.60 1.30
N GLY A 20 -14.29 4.83 1.32
CA GLY A 20 -15.64 5.15 1.80
C GLY A 20 -16.72 4.42 1.00
N LEU A 21 -16.57 4.32 -0.32
CA LEU A 21 -17.49 3.61 -1.19
C LEU A 21 -17.49 2.10 -0.89
N TYR A 22 -16.32 1.46 -0.81
CA TYR A 22 -16.22 0.03 -0.47
C TYR A 22 -16.66 -0.26 0.95
N PHE A 23 -16.34 0.62 1.91
CA PHE A 23 -16.81 0.54 3.29
C PHE A 23 -18.34 0.59 3.37
N TYR A 24 -18.96 1.51 2.62
CA TYR A 24 -20.41 1.58 2.54
C TYR A 24 -21.02 0.30 1.97
N VAL A 25 -20.49 -0.20 0.85
CA VAL A 25 -21.02 -1.37 0.16
C VAL A 25 -20.85 -2.64 1.00
N TYR A 26 -19.67 -2.93 1.49
CA TYR A 26 -19.40 -4.19 2.19
C TYR A 26 -19.85 -4.17 3.64
N ASN A 27 -19.50 -3.13 4.40
CA ASN A 27 -19.75 -3.12 5.83
C ASN A 27 -21.13 -2.59 6.19
N LEU A 28 -21.60 -1.50 5.57
CA LEU A 28 -22.90 -0.91 5.93
C LEU A 28 -24.07 -1.55 5.18
N ARG A 29 -23.95 -1.78 3.87
CA ARG A 29 -25.06 -2.32 3.07
C ARG A 29 -25.17 -3.84 3.14
N GLN A 30 -24.03 -4.56 3.03
CA GLN A 30 -24.00 -6.03 3.09
C GLN A 30 -23.88 -6.57 4.51
N GLY A 31 -23.53 -5.71 5.50
CA GLY A 31 -23.45 -6.09 6.90
C GLY A 31 -22.27 -6.98 7.26
N TYR A 32 -21.19 -7.01 6.45
CA TYR A 32 -20.00 -7.77 6.80
C TYR A 32 -19.32 -7.14 8.03
N PRO A 33 -19.09 -7.91 9.12
CA PRO A 33 -18.51 -7.39 10.34
C PRO A 33 -16.98 -7.20 10.26
N TYR A 34 -16.33 -7.75 9.22
CA TYR A 34 -14.88 -7.73 9.05
C TYR A 34 -14.46 -6.63 8.07
N LEU A 35 -13.59 -5.74 8.53
CA LEU A 35 -12.98 -4.69 7.70
C LEU A 35 -12.03 -5.27 6.63
N TYR A 36 -11.58 -6.50 6.82
CA TYR A 36 -10.70 -7.21 5.90
C TYR A 36 -11.23 -7.22 4.45
N TYR A 37 -12.53 -7.43 4.24
CA TYR A 37 -13.12 -7.44 2.89
C TYR A 37 -12.96 -6.10 2.18
N THR A 38 -13.19 -5.00 2.89
CA THR A 38 -13.02 -3.65 2.37
C THR A 38 -11.56 -3.35 2.03
N LEU A 39 -10.63 -3.69 2.92
CA LEU A 39 -9.19 -3.49 2.70
C LEU A 39 -8.66 -4.36 1.56
N SER A 40 -9.13 -5.60 1.44
CA SER A 40 -8.76 -6.49 0.34
C SER A 40 -9.20 -5.95 -1.02
N ALA A 41 -10.43 -5.45 -1.11
CA ALA A 41 -10.94 -4.85 -2.35
C ALA A 41 -10.15 -3.59 -2.75
N ILE A 42 -9.78 -2.78 -1.77
CA ILE A 42 -8.96 -1.57 -1.99
C ILE A 42 -7.53 -1.88 -2.39
N THR A 43 -6.97 -3.03 -1.98
CA THR A 43 -5.60 -3.41 -2.31
C THR A 43 -5.35 -3.43 -3.82
N ILE A 44 -6.32 -3.86 -4.62
CA ILE A 44 -6.21 -3.87 -6.09
C ILE A 44 -6.10 -2.44 -6.63
N ILE A 45 -6.91 -1.53 -6.11
CA ILE A 45 -6.90 -0.11 -6.53
C ILE A 45 -5.62 0.58 -6.04
N PHE A 46 -5.22 0.27 -4.81
CA PHE A 46 -3.99 0.79 -4.21
C PHE A 46 -2.75 0.40 -5.03
N MET A 47 -2.75 -0.80 -5.61
CA MET A 47 -1.69 -1.27 -6.49
C MET A 47 -1.53 -0.43 -7.77
N ILE A 48 -2.59 0.26 -8.21
CA ILE A 48 -2.54 1.23 -9.32
C ILE A 48 -2.16 2.62 -8.79
N ALA A 49 -2.66 3.00 -7.61
CA ALA A 49 -2.45 4.31 -7.02
C ALA A 49 -1.00 4.54 -6.56
N VAL A 50 -0.33 3.51 -6.00
CA VAL A 50 1.07 3.61 -5.55
C VAL A 50 2.05 3.94 -6.68
N PRO A 51 2.03 3.27 -7.84
CA PRO A 51 2.87 3.66 -8.99
C PRO A 51 2.69 5.12 -9.40
N ILE A 52 1.47 5.63 -9.39
CA ILE A 52 1.17 7.03 -9.74
C ILE A 52 1.78 7.99 -8.70
N LEU A 53 1.74 7.63 -7.42
CA LEU A 53 2.34 8.42 -6.35
C LEU A 53 3.88 8.41 -6.43
N THR A 54 4.47 7.24 -6.68
CA THR A 54 5.93 7.04 -6.60
C THR A 54 6.67 7.36 -7.90
N MET A 55 6.01 7.29 -9.08
CA MET A 55 6.65 7.47 -10.38
C MET A 55 7.42 8.79 -10.53
N ARG A 56 6.99 9.85 -9.82
CA ARG A 56 7.61 11.18 -9.89
C ARG A 56 8.71 11.41 -8.87
N SER A 57 8.92 10.48 -7.94
CA SER A 57 9.82 10.70 -6.81
C SER A 57 11.27 10.98 -7.23
N PHE A 58 11.82 10.15 -8.12
CA PHE A 58 13.19 10.27 -8.62
C PHE A 58 13.27 10.42 -10.14
N ALA A 59 12.36 9.81 -10.89
CA ALA A 59 12.37 9.90 -12.35
C ALA A 59 12.19 11.35 -12.86
N GLU A 60 11.41 12.18 -12.15
CA GLU A 60 11.28 13.61 -12.46
C GLU A 60 12.57 14.39 -12.17
N ASP A 61 13.26 14.07 -11.08
CA ASP A 61 14.51 14.75 -10.72
C ASP A 61 15.63 14.40 -11.71
N ARG A 62 15.71 13.14 -12.16
CA ARG A 62 16.63 12.71 -13.22
C ARG A 62 16.34 13.39 -14.55
N LYS A 63 15.06 13.37 -14.98
CA LYS A 63 14.65 14.02 -16.23
C LYS A 63 15.02 15.50 -16.26
N ASN A 64 14.90 16.19 -15.13
CA ASN A 64 15.19 17.62 -15.01
C ASN A 64 16.67 17.89 -14.63
N LYS A 65 17.52 16.85 -14.52
CA LYS A 65 18.93 16.93 -14.06
C LYS A 65 19.11 17.61 -12.71
N THR A 66 18.04 17.67 -11.89
CA THR A 66 18.09 18.21 -10.52
C THR A 66 18.79 17.27 -9.54
N ASP A 67 18.93 16.01 -9.91
CA ASP A 67 19.76 15.01 -9.20
C ASP A 67 21.22 15.45 -9.10
N GLN A 68 21.78 16.09 -10.13
CA GLN A 68 23.16 16.61 -10.11
C GLN A 68 23.35 17.70 -9.04
N LEU A 69 22.35 18.60 -8.88
CA LEU A 69 22.37 19.60 -7.82
C LEU A 69 22.27 18.98 -6.42
N MET A 70 21.53 17.88 -6.29
CA MET A 70 21.45 17.13 -5.02
C MET A 70 22.78 16.43 -4.67
N LEU A 71 23.51 15.92 -5.66
CA LEU A 71 24.78 15.26 -5.47
C LEU A 71 25.92 16.23 -5.14
N THR A 72 25.83 17.50 -5.57
CA THR A 72 26.82 18.55 -5.26
C THR A 72 26.52 19.25 -3.92
N ALA A 73 25.33 19.07 -3.36
CA ALA A 73 24.99 19.62 -2.05
C ALA A 73 25.70 18.87 -0.91
N PRO A 74 26.10 19.55 0.18
CA PRO A 74 26.77 18.93 1.32
C PRO A 74 25.80 18.11 2.20
N VAL A 75 24.91 17.34 1.58
CA VAL A 75 23.90 16.51 2.26
C VAL A 75 24.06 15.07 1.80
N PRO A 76 24.15 14.08 2.71
CA PRO A 76 24.26 12.68 2.32
C PRO A 76 22.98 12.24 1.59
N VAL A 77 23.18 11.52 0.47
CA VAL A 77 22.10 11.01 -0.39
C VAL A 77 21.03 10.22 0.39
N ALA A 78 21.47 9.46 1.40
CA ALA A 78 20.57 8.70 2.27
C ALA A 78 19.51 9.57 2.95
N LYS A 79 19.87 10.78 3.41
CA LYS A 79 18.89 11.71 4.04
C LYS A 79 17.84 12.20 3.05
N VAL A 80 18.24 12.43 1.80
CA VAL A 80 17.33 12.85 0.73
C VAL A 80 16.33 11.74 0.39
N VAL A 81 16.82 10.51 0.25
CA VAL A 81 15.99 9.33 -0.02
C VAL A 81 14.99 9.09 1.12
N LEU A 82 15.50 9.08 2.37
CA LEU A 82 14.65 8.91 3.55
C LEU A 82 13.61 10.02 3.68
N GLY A 83 14.00 11.28 3.41
CA GLY A 83 13.07 12.41 3.45
C GLY A 83 11.92 12.27 2.45
N LYS A 84 12.22 11.83 1.23
CA LYS A 84 11.19 11.57 0.21
C LYS A 84 10.30 10.38 0.58
N TYR A 85 10.88 9.30 1.09
CA TYR A 85 10.14 8.13 1.55
C TYR A 85 9.18 8.50 2.68
N LEU A 86 9.68 9.18 3.72
CA LEU A 86 8.87 9.62 4.85
C LEU A 86 7.76 10.58 4.45
N ALA A 87 8.02 11.46 3.47
CA ALA A 87 6.99 12.37 2.97
C ALA A 87 5.83 11.60 2.30
N MET A 88 6.12 10.59 1.47
CA MET A 88 5.08 9.76 0.86
C MET A 88 4.38 8.86 1.87
N LEU A 89 5.13 8.31 2.81
CA LEU A 89 4.57 7.51 3.90
C LEU A 89 3.66 8.37 4.79
N ALA A 90 4.02 9.63 5.06
CA ALA A 90 3.18 10.56 5.82
C ALA A 90 1.85 10.83 5.10
N VAL A 91 1.86 11.05 3.79
CA VAL A 91 0.65 11.21 2.98
C VAL A 91 -0.26 9.97 3.11
N PHE A 92 0.31 8.78 2.97
CA PHE A 92 -0.44 7.53 3.13
C PHE A 92 -0.93 7.31 4.56
N THR A 93 -0.16 7.71 5.58
CA THR A 93 -0.55 7.58 6.99
C THR A 93 -1.76 8.46 7.34
N VAL A 94 -1.98 9.57 6.63
CA VAL A 94 -3.20 10.38 6.80
C VAL A 94 -4.45 9.57 6.41
N ASP A 95 -4.40 8.81 5.30
CA ASP A 95 -5.50 7.92 4.91
C ASP A 95 -5.74 6.85 5.97
N ILE A 96 -4.68 6.21 6.45
CA ILE A 96 -4.77 5.18 7.49
C ILE A 96 -5.34 5.72 8.80
N ALA A 97 -5.01 6.95 9.18
CA ALA A 97 -5.58 7.58 10.38
C ALA A 97 -7.11 7.69 10.29
N VAL A 98 -7.64 8.00 9.11
CA VAL A 98 -9.09 8.01 8.87
C VAL A 98 -9.67 6.59 8.89
N PHE A 99 -8.95 5.61 8.31
CA PHE A 99 -9.39 4.21 8.35
C PHE A 99 -9.48 3.67 9.78
N CYS A 100 -8.64 4.14 10.71
CA CYS A 100 -8.71 3.77 12.12
C CYS A 100 -10.00 4.21 12.83
N VAL A 101 -10.73 5.17 12.27
CA VAL A 101 -12.04 5.60 12.82
C VAL A 101 -13.15 4.63 12.43
N THR A 102 -13.03 3.92 11.31
CA THR A 102 -14.09 3.07 10.77
C THR A 102 -14.51 1.90 11.68
N PRO A 103 -13.60 1.19 12.40
CA PRO A 103 -14.03 0.16 13.36
C PRO A 103 -14.87 0.72 14.50
N LEU A 104 -14.62 1.97 14.92
CA LEU A 104 -15.42 2.63 15.96
C LEU A 104 -16.84 2.91 15.47
N ILE A 105 -16.98 3.34 14.20
CA ILE A 105 -18.30 3.54 13.57
C ILE A 105 -19.04 2.21 13.49
N LEU A 106 -18.39 1.14 13.01
CA LEU A 106 -19.03 -0.16 12.90
C LEU A 106 -19.47 -0.71 14.25
N ARG A 107 -18.73 -0.47 15.33
CA ARG A 107 -19.09 -0.89 16.69
C ARG A 107 -20.44 -0.30 17.15
N ALA A 108 -20.81 0.89 16.65
CA ALA A 108 -22.11 1.50 16.96
C ALA A 108 -23.27 0.75 16.29
N PHE A 109 -23.02 -0.01 15.23
CA PHE A 109 -24.04 -0.77 14.49
C PHE A 109 -24.08 -2.27 14.84
N GLY A 110 -23.07 -2.80 15.54
CA GLY A 110 -23.05 -4.23 15.90
C GLY A 110 -21.80 -4.69 16.64
N THR A 111 -21.80 -5.98 16.98
CA THR A 111 -20.61 -6.63 17.60
C THR A 111 -19.55 -6.95 16.55
N ILE A 112 -18.41 -6.31 16.62
CA ILE A 112 -17.31 -6.45 15.67
C ILE A 112 -16.06 -6.95 16.38
N PRO A 113 -15.26 -7.81 15.75
CA PRO A 113 -13.95 -8.18 16.25
C PRO A 113 -12.96 -7.00 16.07
N MET A 114 -12.91 -6.10 17.07
CA MET A 114 -12.09 -4.89 17.04
C MET A 114 -10.61 -5.19 16.83
N GLY A 115 -10.08 -6.23 17.51
CA GLY A 115 -8.67 -6.61 17.39
C GLY A 115 -8.29 -6.99 15.95
N GLU A 116 -9.13 -7.78 15.28
CA GLU A 116 -8.89 -8.20 13.89
C GLU A 116 -8.94 -7.01 12.91
N SER A 117 -9.86 -6.06 13.15
CA SER A 117 -9.97 -4.86 12.33
C SER A 117 -8.73 -3.97 12.41
N TYR A 118 -8.20 -3.72 13.61
CA TYR A 118 -6.98 -2.92 13.77
C TYR A 118 -5.73 -3.64 13.26
N ILE A 119 -5.65 -4.97 13.42
CA ILE A 119 -4.56 -5.77 12.84
C ILE A 119 -4.61 -5.70 11.30
N ALA A 120 -5.80 -5.77 10.70
CA ALA A 120 -5.95 -5.63 9.25
C ALA A 120 -5.53 -4.24 8.74
N ILE A 121 -5.86 -3.17 9.46
CA ILE A 121 -5.41 -1.81 9.13
C ILE A 121 -3.89 -1.69 9.23
N LEU A 122 -3.28 -2.23 10.30
CA LEU A 122 -1.83 -2.22 10.48
C LEU A 122 -1.13 -3.02 9.37
N ALA A 123 -1.65 -4.19 9.01
CA ALA A 123 -1.13 -5.00 7.92
C ALA A 123 -1.20 -4.25 6.57
N PHE A 124 -2.31 -3.56 6.31
CA PHE A 124 -2.47 -2.73 5.11
C PHE A 124 -1.49 -1.55 5.11
N TRP A 125 -1.24 -0.91 6.26
CA TRP A 125 -0.23 0.15 6.39
C TRP A 125 1.18 -0.37 6.09
N LEU A 126 1.57 -1.52 6.64
CA LEU A 126 2.87 -2.14 6.37
C LEU A 126 3.03 -2.53 4.90
N TYR A 127 1.97 -3.09 4.30
CA TYR A 127 1.93 -3.40 2.87
C TYR A 127 2.12 -2.15 2.01
N GLY A 128 1.45 -1.05 2.37
CA GLY A 128 1.59 0.23 1.69
C GLY A 128 2.99 0.82 1.83
N ALA A 129 3.58 0.77 3.02
CA ALA A 129 4.94 1.23 3.27
C ALA A 129 5.96 0.46 2.42
N ALA A 130 5.83 -0.87 2.34
CA ALA A 130 6.68 -1.71 1.49
C ALA A 130 6.47 -1.40 0.00
N SER A 131 5.22 -1.24 -0.44
CA SER A 131 4.88 -0.91 -1.83
C SER A 131 5.44 0.44 -2.27
N ILE A 132 5.38 1.45 -1.40
CA ILE A 132 5.99 2.77 -1.63
C ILE A 132 7.51 2.65 -1.75
N ALA A 133 8.17 1.86 -0.90
CA ALA A 133 9.61 1.64 -0.97
C ALA A 133 10.04 1.00 -2.30
N VAL A 134 9.31 -0.03 -2.76
CA VAL A 134 9.52 -0.68 -4.06
C VAL A 134 9.33 0.31 -5.21
N GLY A 135 8.24 1.09 -5.19
CA GLY A 135 7.96 2.09 -6.21
C GLY A 135 9.03 3.20 -6.29
N MET A 136 9.51 3.66 -5.14
CA MET A 136 10.64 4.60 -5.07
C MET A 136 11.93 4.02 -5.64
N PHE A 137 12.24 2.78 -5.29
CA PHE A 137 13.43 2.09 -5.80
C PHE A 137 13.38 2.01 -7.33
N ILE A 138 12.25 1.59 -7.92
CA ILE A 138 12.08 1.52 -9.37
C ILE A 138 12.14 2.92 -10.00
N SER A 139 11.56 3.94 -9.37
CA SER A 139 11.63 5.33 -9.84
C SER A 139 13.07 5.87 -9.85
N ALA A 140 13.95 5.37 -8.97
CA ALA A 140 15.36 5.72 -8.95
C ALA A 140 16.18 5.07 -10.08
N LEU A 141 15.72 3.96 -10.65
CA LEU A 141 16.40 3.23 -11.73
C LEU A 141 16.08 3.79 -13.13
N THR A 142 14.99 4.54 -13.28
CA THR A 142 14.50 5.00 -14.58
C THR A 142 14.43 6.53 -14.66
N GLU A 143 14.63 7.08 -15.87
CA GLU A 143 14.44 8.51 -16.15
C GLU A 143 13.01 8.83 -16.61
N SER A 144 12.30 7.82 -17.11
CA SER A 144 10.93 7.95 -17.60
C SER A 144 9.92 7.65 -16.51
N GLN A 145 9.08 8.63 -16.18
CA GLN A 145 8.01 8.48 -15.19
C GLN A 145 7.02 7.36 -15.57
N VAL A 146 6.71 7.24 -16.87
CA VAL A 146 5.77 6.21 -17.38
C VAL A 146 6.37 4.82 -17.21
N ILE A 147 7.64 4.63 -17.55
CA ILE A 147 8.33 3.34 -17.38
C ILE A 147 8.41 2.99 -15.89
N ALA A 148 8.72 3.96 -15.02
CA ALA A 148 8.72 3.75 -13.56
C ALA A 148 7.35 3.28 -13.06
N ALA A 149 6.26 3.90 -13.51
CA ALA A 149 4.90 3.51 -13.11
C ALA A 149 4.55 2.10 -13.57
N VAL A 150 4.81 1.78 -14.83
CA VAL A 150 4.50 0.46 -15.41
C VAL A 150 5.31 -0.63 -14.71
N LEU A 151 6.61 -0.45 -14.52
CA LEU A 151 7.46 -1.43 -13.81
C LEU A 151 7.02 -1.62 -12.37
N THR A 152 6.70 -0.54 -11.64
CA THR A 152 6.20 -0.63 -10.28
C THR A 152 4.88 -1.41 -10.23
N PHE A 153 3.95 -1.10 -11.14
CA PHE A 153 2.69 -1.83 -11.24
C PHE A 153 2.92 -3.32 -11.50
N VAL A 154 3.78 -3.68 -12.45
CA VAL A 154 4.09 -5.08 -12.78
C VAL A 154 4.66 -5.82 -11.57
N VAL A 155 5.61 -5.22 -10.85
CA VAL A 155 6.22 -5.85 -9.67
C VAL A 155 5.18 -6.06 -8.57
N LEU A 156 4.34 -5.06 -8.28
CA LEU A 156 3.27 -5.18 -7.29
C LEU A 156 2.20 -6.18 -7.72
N PHE A 157 1.87 -6.23 -9.02
CA PHE A 157 0.92 -7.18 -9.57
C PHE A 157 1.41 -8.62 -9.47
N ILE A 158 2.67 -8.87 -9.82
CA ILE A 158 3.30 -10.19 -9.65
C ILE A 158 3.29 -10.59 -8.17
N SER A 159 3.65 -9.67 -7.27
CA SER A 159 3.62 -9.91 -5.82
C SER A 159 2.21 -10.28 -5.33
N TYR A 160 1.18 -9.60 -5.84
CA TYR A 160 -0.22 -9.90 -5.54
C TYR A 160 -0.66 -11.26 -6.11
N MET A 161 -0.27 -11.55 -7.37
CA MET A 161 -0.58 -12.84 -8.02
C MET A 161 0.12 -14.02 -7.37
N MET A 162 1.33 -13.84 -6.83
CA MET A 162 2.04 -14.90 -6.09
C MET A 162 1.22 -15.40 -4.90
N GLN A 163 0.46 -14.54 -4.24
CA GLN A 163 -0.43 -14.93 -3.15
C GLN A 163 -1.56 -15.88 -3.64
N SER A 164 -2.11 -15.62 -4.83
CA SER A 164 -3.14 -16.48 -5.43
C SER A 164 -2.54 -17.81 -5.94
N LEU A 165 -1.33 -17.77 -6.49
CA LEU A 165 -0.62 -18.96 -6.98
C LEU A 165 -0.19 -19.90 -5.86
N THR A 166 0.20 -19.40 -4.69
CA THR A 166 0.55 -20.25 -3.54
C THR A 166 -0.63 -21.11 -3.10
N GLY A 167 -1.86 -20.62 -3.21
CA GLY A 167 -3.08 -21.41 -2.95
C GLY A 167 -3.27 -22.57 -3.94
N LEU A 168 -2.81 -22.44 -5.19
CA LEU A 168 -2.90 -23.48 -6.21
C LEU A 168 -1.78 -24.51 -6.12
N ILE A 169 -0.57 -24.10 -5.74
CA ILE A 169 0.62 -24.96 -5.65
C ILE A 169 0.72 -25.67 -4.28
N SER A 170 -0.07 -25.24 -3.31
CA SER A 170 -0.04 -25.79 -1.92
C SER A 170 -0.49 -27.26 -1.83
N SER A 171 -1.00 -27.86 -2.90
CA SER A 171 -1.29 -29.31 -2.93
C SER A 171 -0.05 -30.20 -3.01
N ASP A 172 1.11 -29.68 -3.43
CA ASP A 172 2.34 -30.46 -3.65
C ASP A 172 3.53 -29.92 -2.85
N GLY A 173 3.42 -29.80 -1.53
CA GLY A 173 4.53 -29.81 -0.55
C GLY A 173 5.85 -29.07 -0.86
N ASN A 174 5.92 -28.13 -1.78
CA ASN A 174 7.17 -27.50 -2.25
C ASN A 174 7.66 -26.36 -1.32
N TRP A 175 8.99 -26.28 -1.16
CA TRP A 175 9.69 -25.31 -0.30
C TRP A 175 9.35 -23.84 -0.56
N LEU A 176 8.95 -23.49 -1.79
CA LEU A 176 8.51 -22.14 -2.18
C LEU A 176 7.23 -21.71 -1.45
N THR A 177 6.31 -22.63 -1.17
CA THR A 177 5.09 -22.36 -0.42
C THR A 177 5.39 -22.08 1.05
N LYS A 178 6.42 -22.71 1.61
CA LYS A 178 6.84 -22.45 3.00
C LYS A 178 7.37 -21.02 3.18
N THR A 179 8.16 -20.50 2.26
CA THR A 179 8.82 -19.19 2.41
C THR A 179 7.83 -18.02 2.27
N VAL A 180 6.83 -18.14 1.38
CA VAL A 180 5.82 -17.09 1.15
C VAL A 180 4.66 -17.20 2.15
N SER A 181 4.33 -18.42 2.58
CA SER A 181 3.23 -18.68 3.53
C SER A 181 3.56 -18.23 4.97
N TYR A 182 4.84 -18.19 5.37
CA TYR A 182 5.23 -17.77 6.72
C TYR A 182 4.97 -16.28 7.01
N THR A 183 4.89 -15.44 6.00
CA THR A 183 4.63 -14.00 6.20
C THR A 183 3.15 -13.65 6.33
N HIS A 184 2.23 -14.48 5.83
CA HIS A 184 0.80 -14.15 5.81
C HIS A 184 -0.14 -15.12 6.55
N LEU A 185 0.25 -16.39 6.78
CA LEU A 185 -0.68 -17.43 7.30
C LEU A 185 -0.72 -17.54 8.82
N ARG A 186 0.24 -17.00 9.56
CA ARG A 186 0.22 -17.09 11.03
C ARG A 186 -0.89 -16.30 11.72
N ALA A 187 -1.60 -15.44 10.98
CA ALA A 187 -2.75 -14.70 11.50
C ALA A 187 -4.07 -15.48 11.47
N HIS A 188 -4.18 -16.56 10.69
CA HIS A 188 -5.45 -17.28 10.48
C HIS A 188 -5.58 -18.61 11.23
N GLU A 189 -4.48 -19.24 11.67
CA GLU A 189 -4.56 -20.61 12.22
C GLU A 189 -4.77 -20.74 13.74
N THR A 190 -4.77 -19.65 14.50
CA THR A 190 -4.86 -19.73 15.97
C THR A 190 -6.26 -19.87 16.53
N LYS A 191 -7.33 -19.96 15.74
CA LYS A 191 -8.71 -20.08 16.26
C LYS A 191 -9.59 -21.18 15.67
N ALA A 192 -9.04 -22.10 14.89
CA ALA A 192 -9.84 -23.19 14.32
C ALA A 192 -9.77 -24.50 15.13
N ASN A 193 -9.00 -24.55 16.22
CA ASN A 193 -8.85 -25.75 17.06
C ASN A 193 -8.98 -25.41 18.57
N LEU A 194 -10.15 -24.88 18.97
CA LEU A 194 -10.64 -24.98 20.37
C LEU A 194 -12.15 -25.11 20.32
#